data_84a67846bec042d1ba1c4c8c9a8e98d8
#
_entry.id   84a67846bec042d1ba1c4c8c9a8e98d8
#
_cell.length_a   1.000
_cell.length_b   1.000
_cell.length_c   1.000
_cell.angle_alpha   90.00
_cell.angle_beta   90.00
_cell.angle_gamma   90.00
#
_symmetry.space_group_name_H-M   'P 1'
#
loop_
_entity.id
_entity.type
_entity.pdbx_description
1 polymer ?
#
loop_
_entity_poly.entity_id
_entity_poly.type
_entity_poly.pdbx_seq_one_letter_code
_entity_poly.pdbx_strand_id
1 'polypeptide(L)' 'MTVKIDAIEPNIFPDVEDLDARDAGRNVEVFLDIRVYGKPTPVTVRLSYEQASDLAILLDPFRKP' A
#
# COMPACT_ATOMS: atom_id res chain seq x y z
N MET A 1 -4.66 2.94 -25.42
CA MET A 1 -4.21 2.90 -24.99
C MET A 1 -3.62 3.00 -24.25
N THR A 2 -3.56 2.80 -23.69
CA THR A 2 -3.02 2.87 -22.95
C THR A 2 -2.25 3.26 -22.61
N VAL A 3 -2.20 3.59 -22.32
CA VAL A 3 -1.52 4.03 -21.97
C VAL A 3 -0.68 4.04 -21.59
N LYS A 4 -0.38 4.15 -21.57
CA LYS A 4 0.49 4.12 -21.00
C LYS A 4 0.82 4.78 -19.98
N ILE A 5 0.29 4.64 -19.40
CA ILE A 5 0.43 5.03 -18.12
C ILE A 5 1.77 4.94 -17.61
N ASP A 6 2.31 3.83 -17.70
CA ASP A 6 3.66 3.62 -17.31
C ASP A 6 4.57 4.58 -17.98
N ALA A 7 4.18 5.04 -19.11
CA ALA A 7 4.99 6.00 -19.78
C ALA A 7 4.94 7.35 -19.10
N ILE A 8 4.00 7.53 -18.19
CA ILE A 8 3.86 8.78 -17.55
C ILE A 8 4.96 9.02 -16.56
N GLU A 9 5.01 8.22 -15.55
CA GLU A 9 5.96 8.43 -14.48
C GLU A 9 6.52 7.11 -14.03
N PRO A 10 7.25 6.44 -14.87
CA PRO A 10 7.67 5.08 -14.55
C PRO A 10 8.57 4.98 -13.36
N ASN A 11 9.17 6.07 -12.94
CA ASN A 11 10.13 6.02 -11.85
C ASN A 11 9.63 6.65 -10.57
N ILE A 12 8.36 6.97 -10.50
CA ILE A 12 7.84 7.55 -9.28
C ILE A 12 7.21 6.48 -8.43
N PHE A 13 7.90 6.16 -7.36
CA PHE A 13 7.42 5.21 -6.37
C PHE A 13 7.40 5.96 -5.05
N PRO A 14 6.25 6.44 -4.61
CA PRO A 14 6.19 7.19 -3.36
C PRO A 14 6.64 6.32 -2.21
N ASP A 15 7.46 6.88 -1.36
CA ASP A 15 7.91 6.18 -0.17
C ASP A 15 6.81 6.20 0.87
N VAL A 16 6.65 5.09 1.56
CA VAL A 16 5.73 4.99 2.67
C VAL A 16 6.46 5.45 3.92
N GLU A 17 5.97 6.51 4.54
CA GLU A 17 6.60 7.06 5.74
C GLU A 17 6.01 6.46 6.99
N ASP A 18 4.76 6.06 6.93
CA ASP A 18 4.11 5.47 8.08
C ASP A 18 3.11 4.43 7.58
N LEU A 19 2.90 3.42 8.40
CA LEU A 19 2.08 2.29 8.01
C LEU A 19 1.33 1.78 9.22
N ASP A 20 0.03 1.58 9.07
CA ASP A 20 -0.78 1.04 10.14
C ASP A 20 -1.89 0.21 9.52
N ALA A 21 -2.54 -0.60 10.33
CA ALA A 21 -3.64 -1.43 9.87
C ALA A 21 -4.62 -1.63 11.01
N ARG A 22 -5.88 -1.81 10.64
CA ARG A 22 -6.90 -1.98 11.63
C ARG A 22 -7.99 -2.91 11.10
N ASP A 23 -8.57 -3.67 12.01
CA ASP A 23 -9.73 -4.51 11.70
C ASP A 23 -10.96 -3.63 11.67
N ALA A 24 -11.63 -3.58 10.54
CA ALA A 24 -12.82 -2.75 10.36
C ALA A 24 -14.11 -3.55 10.46
N GLY A 25 -14.03 -4.80 10.91
CA GLY A 25 -15.22 -5.63 11.14
C GLY A 25 -15.55 -6.54 9.99
N ARG A 26 -15.49 -6.08 8.78
CA ARG A 26 -15.73 -6.90 7.58
C ARG A 26 -14.52 -6.96 6.67
N ASN A 27 -13.57 -6.11 6.92
CA ASN A 27 -12.36 -6.06 6.13
C ASN A 27 -11.27 -5.45 6.99
N VAL A 28 -10.09 -5.38 6.40
CA VAL A 28 -8.94 -4.77 7.04
C VAL A 28 -8.65 -3.47 6.32
N GLU A 29 -8.48 -2.39 7.08
CA GLU A 29 -8.08 -1.11 6.52
C GLU A 29 -6.60 -0.91 6.78
N VAL A 30 -5.88 -0.60 5.73
CA VAL A 30 -4.46 -0.32 5.81
C VAL A 30 -4.27 1.16 5.54
N PHE A 31 -3.61 1.83 6.47
CA PHE A 31 -3.38 3.27 6.40
C PHE A 31 -1.92 3.50 6.06
N LEU A 32 -1.70 4.29 5.03
CA LEU A 32 -0.36 4.60 4.55
C LEU A 32 -0.21 6.11 4.52
N ASP A 33 0.89 6.59 5.08
CA ASP A 33 1.29 7.97 4.85
C ASP A 33 2.42 7.93 3.85
N ILE A 34 2.15 8.43 2.65
CA ILE A 34 3.14 8.45 1.59
C ILE A 34 3.52 9.88 1.26
N ARG A 35 4.69 10.05 0.70
CA ARG A 35 5.13 11.37 0.29
C ARG A 35 5.08 11.45 -1.22
N VAL A 36 4.23 12.34 -1.71
CA VAL A 36 4.05 12.55 -3.14
C VAL A 36 4.48 13.97 -3.45
N TYR A 37 5.48 14.10 -4.28
CA TYR A 37 6.05 15.42 -4.63
C TYR A 37 6.39 16.23 -3.38
N GLY A 38 6.92 15.56 -2.38
CA GLY A 38 7.32 16.23 -1.16
C GLY A 38 6.19 16.53 -0.18
N LYS A 39 4.97 16.13 -0.48
CA LYS A 39 3.84 16.41 0.37
C LYS A 39 3.32 15.13 1.03
N PRO A 40 3.06 15.15 2.33
CA PRO A 40 2.47 13.99 2.98
C PRO A 40 1.06 13.78 2.46
N THR A 41 0.75 12.55 2.10
CA THR A 41 -0.54 12.20 1.51
C THR A 41 -1.05 10.93 2.19
N PRO A 42 -2.16 11.02 2.94
CA PRO A 42 -2.72 9.83 3.56
C PRO A 42 -3.49 9.00 2.53
N VAL A 43 -3.32 7.70 2.61
CA VAL A 43 -3.99 6.76 1.72
C VAL A 43 -4.58 5.64 2.57
N THR A 44 -5.80 5.26 2.30
CA THR A 44 -6.43 4.13 2.96
C THR A 44 -6.77 3.08 1.92
N VAL A 45 -6.36 1.86 2.18
CA VAL A 45 -6.64 0.73 1.31
C VAL A 45 -7.46 -0.27 2.10
N ARG A 46 -8.53 -0.78 1.50
CA ARG A 46 -9.34 -1.81 2.13
C ARG A 46 -9.05 -3.15 1.49
N LEU A 47 -8.79 -4.12 2.33
CA LEU A 47 -8.53 -5.49 1.90
C LEU A 47 -9.54 -6.39 2.58
N SER A 48 -10.01 -7.41 1.86
CA SER A 48 -10.76 -8.47 2.52
C SER A 48 -9.81 -9.19 3.47
N TYR A 49 -10.37 -9.98 4.40
CA TYR A 49 -9.52 -10.77 5.28
C TYR A 49 -8.66 -11.73 4.48
N GLU A 50 -9.22 -12.27 3.41
CA GLU A 50 -8.46 -13.17 2.55
C GLU A 50 -7.30 -12.45 1.88
N GLN A 51 -7.54 -11.27 1.37
CA GLN A 51 -6.48 -10.48 0.74
C GLN A 51 -5.41 -10.08 1.74
N ALA A 52 -5.83 -9.74 2.95
CA ALA A 52 -4.86 -9.38 4.00
C ALA A 52 -3.99 -10.58 4.35
N SER A 53 -4.60 -11.77 4.42
CA SER A 53 -3.85 -12.99 4.68
C SER A 53 -2.87 -13.28 3.55
N ASP A 54 -3.32 -13.14 2.32
CA ASP A 54 -2.45 -13.35 1.16
C ASP A 54 -1.28 -12.38 1.15
N LEU A 55 -1.55 -11.13 1.49
CA LEU A 55 -0.50 -10.14 1.55
C LEU A 55 0.53 -10.48 2.61
N ALA A 56 0.07 -10.95 3.76
CA ALA A 56 0.97 -11.35 4.84
C ALA A 56 1.89 -12.50 4.38
N ILE A 57 1.32 -13.45 3.64
CA ILE A 57 2.10 -14.56 3.13
C ILE A 57 3.14 -14.08 2.11
N LEU A 58 2.72 -13.20 1.22
CA LEU A 58 3.61 -12.67 0.20
C LEU A 58 4.77 -11.88 0.80
N LEU A 59 4.54 -11.21 1.90
CA LEU A 59 5.56 -10.38 2.53
C LEU A 59 6.43 -11.13 3.55
N ASP A 60 6.02 -12.33 3.90
CA ASP A 60 6.74 -13.08 4.94
C ASP A 60 8.22 -13.28 4.64
N PRO A 61 8.64 -13.60 3.39
CA PRO A 61 10.07 -13.75 3.09
C PRO A 61 10.90 -12.50 3.37
N PHE A 62 10.28 -11.35 3.45
CA PHE A 62 10.98 -10.09 3.64
C PHE A 62 10.94 -9.61 5.08
N ARG A 63 10.37 -10.41 5.96
CA ARG A 63 10.28 -10.04 7.37
C ARG A 63 11.66 -10.18 8.01
N LYS A 64 12.06 -9.13 8.69
CA LYS A 64 13.34 -9.15 9.39
C LYS A 64 13.21 -9.81 10.74
N PRO A 65 14.22 -10.56 11.17
CA PRO A 65 14.23 -11.17 12.51
C PRO A 65 14.27 -10.15 13.62
#